data_ee3433f5c4b3d3758fc5e75a460d822e
#
_entry.id   ee3433f5c4b3d3758fc5e75a460d822e
#
_cell.length_a   1.000
_cell.length_b   1.000
_cell.length_c   1.000
_cell.angle_alpha   90.00
_cell.angle_beta   90.00
_cell.angle_gamma   90.00
#
_symmetry.space_group_name_H-M   'P 1'
#
loop_
_entity.id
_entity.type
_entity.pdbx_description
1 polymer ?
#
loop_
_entity_poly.entity_id
_entity_poly.type
_entity_poly.pdbx_seq_one_letter_code
_entity_poly.pdbx_strand_id
1 'polypeptide(L)'
;MGILQKADRCMDEAAALFGENKLFLAEKKAQETAGLYKSCGAYEQMAKTVNFMGVIYASIGDLSMSIDCYLEAMDVAVEQGSTEIIMLVNNNIGSLYMELGLYEKAIRYFNEALELCKPPLHGERDSYYQELLMLHLNLCISYTGINEFEKAEKHLSDAILFNEIAGSDKNRFLIDMSQAHMLWKMGNEDEVRDHVEELVEGAINNINSANYVLEILSLCNLFMNMGEFDAWKKVIVEYERFAIETENLFFQKTCVKMWMKYESAMGDTEAYNKLCVYYANLHSMQVKEQIKRLGDTIDLKLQLQETEYERRKAVRLNYTDMLTGMGNKFKMRNDFEKLVSKNQDSDGAGITFGVVDIDFFKSFNRNSGRVTGDAVLKELSSIINESIKDKGMGYHFYGDEFYIILQETDEDIVKNIAEHIRLELAKKQILHESSKVDEYLTVSQAYVTAPDVKVPDEFSKLFKTVDEVLNDVKEKGRNAYKIV
;
A
#
# COMPACT_ATOMS: atom_id res chain seq x y z
N MET A 1 6.28 -9.50 23.57
CA MET A 1 5.20 -8.67 23.00
C MET A 1 5.20 -8.95 21.49
N GLY A 2 4.11 -9.44 20.91
CA GLY A 2 4.05 -9.72 19.46
C GLY A 2 4.10 -8.41 18.65
N ILE A 3 4.53 -8.49 17.36
CA ILE A 3 4.61 -7.31 16.49
C ILE A 3 3.24 -6.62 16.39
N LEU A 4 2.15 -7.38 16.29
CA LEU A 4 0.78 -6.87 16.22
C LEU A 4 0.44 -6.02 17.46
N GLN A 5 0.66 -6.53 18.68
CA GLN A 5 0.41 -5.79 19.91
C GLN A 5 1.25 -4.51 20.03
N LYS A 6 2.49 -4.53 19.47
CA LYS A 6 3.31 -3.32 19.40
C LYS A 6 2.69 -2.31 18.45
N ALA A 7 2.18 -2.77 17.30
CA ALA A 7 1.55 -1.91 16.30
C ALA A 7 0.26 -1.27 16.87
N ASP A 8 -0.60 -2.04 17.52
CA ASP A 8 -1.83 -1.53 18.16
C ASP A 8 -1.49 -0.40 19.16
N ARG A 9 -0.53 -0.64 20.05
CA ARG A 9 -0.08 0.39 21.00
C ARG A 9 0.48 1.65 20.29
N CYS A 10 1.25 1.48 19.22
CA CYS A 10 1.75 2.62 18.45
C CYS A 10 0.62 3.40 17.79
N MET A 11 -0.48 2.73 17.38
CA MET A 11 -1.67 3.39 16.84
C MET A 11 -2.37 4.23 17.91
N ASP A 12 -2.57 3.68 19.09
CA ASP A 12 -3.14 4.44 20.24
C ASP A 12 -2.30 5.67 20.58
N GLU A 13 -0.96 5.53 20.58
CA GLU A 13 -0.04 6.65 20.78
C GLU A 13 -0.17 7.70 19.66
N ALA A 14 -0.32 7.29 18.39
CA ALA A 14 -0.51 8.21 17.27
C ALA A 14 -1.82 8.98 17.38
N ALA A 15 -2.91 8.31 17.75
CA ALA A 15 -4.22 8.92 17.95
C ALA A 15 -4.21 9.91 19.12
N ALA A 16 -3.55 9.56 20.24
CA ALA A 16 -3.38 10.46 21.38
C ALA A 16 -2.60 11.72 21.00
N LEU A 17 -1.48 11.58 20.27
CA LEU A 17 -0.68 12.71 19.80
C LEU A 17 -1.47 13.61 18.85
N PHE A 18 -2.31 13.03 18.00
CA PHE A 18 -3.20 13.80 17.13
C PHE A 18 -4.22 14.60 17.96
N GLY A 19 -4.86 13.97 18.93
CA GLY A 19 -5.77 14.65 19.87
C GLY A 19 -5.12 15.77 20.69
N GLU A 20 -3.81 15.65 20.97
CA GLU A 20 -3.00 16.68 21.62
C GLU A 20 -2.49 17.76 20.65
N ASN A 21 -2.94 17.77 19.39
CA ASN A 21 -2.45 18.65 18.32
C ASN A 21 -0.94 18.53 17.98
N LYS A 22 -0.28 17.48 18.43
CA LYS A 22 1.13 17.17 18.12
C LYS A 22 1.23 16.47 16.75
N LEU A 23 0.72 17.13 15.70
CA LEU A 23 0.48 16.53 14.39
C LEU A 23 1.72 15.88 13.77
N PHE A 24 2.89 16.51 13.95
CA PHE A 24 4.16 15.99 13.43
C PHE A 24 4.61 14.69 14.11
N LEU A 25 4.40 14.60 15.43
CA LEU A 25 4.70 13.38 16.17
C LEU A 25 3.69 12.28 15.87
N ALA A 26 2.42 12.65 15.69
CA ALA A 26 1.36 11.74 15.26
C ALA A 26 1.66 11.13 13.88
N GLU A 27 2.08 11.95 12.90
CA GLU A 27 2.50 11.51 11.57
C GLU A 27 3.62 10.45 11.67
N LYS A 28 4.71 10.79 12.34
CA LYS A 28 5.85 9.88 12.49
C LYS A 28 5.47 8.57 13.16
N LYS A 29 4.61 8.65 14.18
CA LYS A 29 4.13 7.46 14.90
C LYS A 29 3.21 6.61 14.02
N ALA A 30 2.33 7.22 13.24
CA ALA A 30 1.45 6.53 12.30
C ALA A 30 2.25 5.83 11.17
N GLN A 31 3.32 6.46 10.67
CA GLN A 31 4.23 5.81 9.71
C GLN A 31 4.91 4.56 10.29
N GLU A 32 5.44 4.66 11.53
CA GLU A 32 5.99 3.49 12.24
C GLU A 32 4.95 2.38 12.35
N THR A 33 3.72 2.74 12.72
CA THR A 33 2.60 1.82 12.90
C THR A 33 2.22 1.10 11.60
N ALA A 34 2.08 1.84 10.50
CA ALA A 34 1.77 1.25 9.18
C ALA A 34 2.85 0.24 8.74
N GLY A 35 4.13 0.55 8.98
CA GLY A 35 5.24 -0.37 8.73
C GLY A 35 5.19 -1.64 9.59
N LEU A 36 4.80 -1.55 10.85
CA LEU A 36 4.63 -2.69 11.75
C LEU A 36 3.47 -3.60 11.30
N TYR A 37 2.29 -3.04 10.99
CA TYR A 37 1.16 -3.80 10.46
C TYR A 37 1.49 -4.49 9.15
N LYS A 38 2.18 -3.81 8.22
CA LYS A 38 2.65 -4.40 6.96
C LYS A 38 3.58 -5.60 7.20
N SER A 39 4.49 -5.48 8.18
CA SER A 39 5.48 -6.53 8.48
C SER A 39 4.87 -7.81 9.07
N CYS A 40 3.70 -7.73 9.69
CA CYS A 40 2.97 -8.88 10.24
C CYS A 40 1.76 -9.32 9.40
N GLY A 41 1.56 -8.73 8.20
CA GLY A 41 0.47 -9.09 7.29
C GLY A 41 -0.91 -8.57 7.69
N ALA A 42 -0.98 -7.62 8.64
CA ALA A 42 -2.21 -7.00 9.10
C ALA A 42 -2.63 -5.85 8.16
N TYR A 43 -2.99 -6.18 6.92
CA TYR A 43 -3.22 -5.19 5.85
C TYR A 43 -4.44 -4.30 6.09
N GLU A 44 -5.47 -4.81 6.73
CA GLU A 44 -6.66 -4.01 7.06
C GLU A 44 -6.31 -2.90 8.07
N GLN A 45 -5.60 -3.23 9.15
CA GLN A 45 -5.13 -2.26 10.14
C GLN A 45 -4.12 -1.28 9.53
N MET A 46 -3.27 -1.75 8.60
CA MET A 46 -2.38 -0.89 7.82
C MET A 46 -3.18 0.14 7.02
N ALA A 47 -4.22 -0.27 6.30
CA ALA A 47 -5.06 0.64 5.51
C ALA A 47 -5.79 1.67 6.39
N LYS A 48 -6.32 1.27 7.56
CA LYS A 48 -6.89 2.21 8.55
C LYS A 48 -5.85 3.24 9.01
N THR A 49 -4.62 2.79 9.26
CA THR A 49 -3.53 3.67 9.68
C THR A 49 -3.12 4.64 8.57
N VAL A 50 -3.03 4.17 7.33
CA VAL A 50 -2.71 5.03 6.16
C VAL A 50 -3.83 6.05 5.92
N ASN A 51 -5.11 5.65 6.04
CA ASN A 51 -6.24 6.59 6.01
C ASN A 51 -6.13 7.65 7.11
N PHE A 52 -5.76 7.26 8.33
CA PHE A 52 -5.52 8.19 9.44
C PHE A 52 -4.35 9.14 9.15
N MET A 53 -3.28 8.67 8.50
CA MET A 53 -2.20 9.56 8.03
C MET A 53 -2.73 10.61 7.05
N GLY A 54 -3.66 10.24 6.17
CA GLY A 54 -4.33 11.19 5.29
C GLY A 54 -5.04 12.30 6.05
N VAL A 55 -5.72 11.98 7.15
CA VAL A 55 -6.37 12.96 8.05
C VAL A 55 -5.32 13.88 8.70
N ILE A 56 -4.20 13.32 9.17
CA ILE A 56 -3.11 14.13 9.74
C ILE A 56 -2.57 15.12 8.71
N TYR A 57 -2.32 14.67 7.46
CA TYR A 57 -1.82 15.55 6.39
C TYR A 57 -2.82 16.64 6.01
N ALA A 58 -4.12 16.33 5.96
CA ALA A 58 -5.16 17.34 5.78
C ALA A 58 -5.11 18.40 6.88
N SER A 59 -4.98 18.00 8.14
CA SER A 59 -4.87 18.89 9.30
C SER A 59 -3.60 19.75 9.32
N ILE A 60 -2.54 19.30 8.65
CA ILE A 60 -1.30 20.08 8.42
C ILE A 60 -1.47 21.05 7.23
N GLY A 61 -2.49 20.85 6.39
CA GLY A 61 -2.72 21.58 5.14
C GLY A 61 -1.92 21.02 3.95
N ASP A 62 -1.43 19.80 4.02
CA ASP A 62 -0.78 19.11 2.90
C ASP A 62 -1.77 18.18 2.19
N LEU A 63 -2.61 18.80 1.34
CA LEU A 63 -3.67 18.09 0.61
C LEU A 63 -3.12 17.07 -0.39
N SER A 64 -1.91 17.26 -0.91
CA SER A 64 -1.30 16.32 -1.84
C SER A 64 -0.96 15.00 -1.15
N MET A 65 -0.28 15.06 0.00
CA MET A 65 0.03 13.88 0.79
C MET A 65 -1.21 13.23 1.37
N SER A 66 -2.23 14.03 1.72
CA SER A 66 -3.51 13.53 2.20
C SER A 66 -4.20 12.65 1.16
N ILE A 67 -4.31 13.12 -0.09
CA ILE A 67 -4.95 12.33 -1.16
C ILE A 67 -4.14 11.07 -1.51
N ASP A 68 -2.81 11.15 -1.52
CA ASP A 68 -1.95 9.99 -1.77
C ASP A 68 -2.19 8.88 -0.73
N CYS A 69 -2.30 9.26 0.56
CA CYS A 69 -2.64 8.33 1.63
C CYS A 69 -4.04 7.72 1.46
N TYR A 70 -5.05 8.53 1.11
CA TYR A 70 -6.40 8.02 0.90
C TYR A 70 -6.47 7.04 -0.28
N LEU A 71 -5.76 7.32 -1.37
CA LEU A 71 -5.70 6.39 -2.52
C LEU A 71 -4.97 5.09 -2.17
N GLU A 72 -3.85 5.15 -1.44
CA GLU A 72 -3.16 3.95 -0.96
C GLU A 72 -4.06 3.11 -0.02
N ALA A 73 -4.76 3.76 0.91
CA ALA A 73 -5.70 3.08 1.79
C ALA A 73 -6.86 2.44 1.02
N MET A 74 -7.38 3.12 -0.02
CA MET A 74 -8.43 2.61 -0.89
C MET A 74 -7.98 1.35 -1.64
N ASP A 75 -6.80 1.37 -2.27
CA ASP A 75 -6.26 0.24 -3.01
C ASP A 75 -6.16 -1.01 -2.12
N VAL A 76 -5.59 -0.85 -0.92
CA VAL A 76 -5.49 -1.97 0.04
C VAL A 76 -6.86 -2.41 0.53
N ALA A 77 -7.79 -1.48 0.80
CA ALA A 77 -9.15 -1.82 1.26
C ALA A 77 -9.92 -2.63 0.20
N VAL A 78 -9.78 -2.29 -1.07
CA VAL A 78 -10.37 -3.03 -2.19
C VAL A 78 -9.77 -4.43 -2.29
N GLU A 79 -8.44 -4.56 -2.19
CA GLU A 79 -7.77 -5.87 -2.20
C GLU A 79 -8.20 -6.77 -1.03
N GLN A 80 -8.45 -6.19 0.15
CA GLN A 80 -8.89 -6.93 1.34
C GLN A 80 -10.41 -7.12 1.41
N GLY A 81 -11.20 -6.45 0.55
CA GLY A 81 -12.66 -6.48 0.57
C GLY A 81 -13.28 -5.76 1.77
N SER A 82 -12.56 -4.80 2.38
CA SER A 82 -13.01 -4.07 3.59
C SER A 82 -13.92 -2.90 3.25
N THR A 83 -15.24 -3.11 3.32
CA THR A 83 -16.25 -2.06 3.07
C THR A 83 -16.19 -0.93 4.09
N GLU A 84 -15.79 -1.20 5.33
CA GLU A 84 -15.62 -0.19 6.38
C GLU A 84 -14.54 0.84 6.00
N ILE A 85 -13.38 0.38 5.54
CA ILE A 85 -12.29 1.29 5.17
C ILE A 85 -12.65 2.07 3.90
N ILE A 86 -13.30 1.44 2.92
CA ILE A 86 -13.78 2.11 1.72
C ILE A 86 -14.73 3.24 2.09
N MET A 87 -15.66 2.99 3.02
CA MET A 87 -16.58 4.01 3.56
C MET A 87 -15.82 5.19 4.18
N LEU A 88 -14.85 4.91 5.08
CA LEU A 88 -14.05 5.95 5.74
C LEU A 88 -13.24 6.78 4.73
N VAL A 89 -12.63 6.14 3.76
CA VAL A 89 -11.85 6.81 2.70
C VAL A 89 -12.75 7.68 1.84
N ASN A 90 -13.93 7.19 1.43
CA ASN A 90 -14.90 7.98 0.66
C ASN A 90 -15.37 9.20 1.44
N ASN A 91 -15.65 9.07 2.75
CA ASN A 91 -15.98 10.21 3.60
C ASN A 91 -14.86 11.25 3.62
N ASN A 92 -13.61 10.82 3.77
CA ASN A 92 -12.46 11.73 3.83
C ASN A 92 -12.18 12.41 2.48
N ILE A 93 -12.30 11.69 1.35
CA ILE A 93 -12.20 12.28 0.01
C ILE A 93 -13.35 13.26 -0.23
N GLY A 94 -14.57 12.92 0.20
CA GLY A 94 -15.71 13.83 0.17
C GLY A 94 -15.43 15.13 0.92
N SER A 95 -14.84 15.04 2.12
CA SER A 95 -14.46 16.20 2.93
C SER A 95 -13.42 17.07 2.24
N LEU A 96 -12.42 16.50 1.56
CA LEU A 96 -11.47 17.28 0.76
C LEU A 96 -12.18 18.05 -0.38
N TYR A 97 -13.10 17.40 -1.10
CA TYR A 97 -13.87 18.09 -2.14
C TYR A 97 -14.77 19.21 -1.57
N MET A 98 -15.36 18.99 -0.39
CA MET A 98 -16.17 19.99 0.31
C MET A 98 -15.32 21.21 0.68
N GLU A 99 -14.11 21.02 1.23
CA GLU A 99 -13.16 22.10 1.54
C GLU A 99 -12.74 22.90 0.31
N LEU A 100 -12.64 22.26 -0.84
CA LEU A 100 -12.35 22.89 -2.13
C LEU A 100 -13.57 23.61 -2.74
N GLY A 101 -14.75 23.55 -2.11
CA GLY A 101 -15.99 24.08 -2.63
C GLY A 101 -16.58 23.30 -3.81
N LEU A 102 -16.11 22.07 -4.04
CA LEU A 102 -16.57 21.19 -5.12
C LEU A 102 -17.70 20.28 -4.62
N TYR A 103 -18.78 20.90 -4.17
CA TYR A 103 -19.87 20.26 -3.43
C TYR A 103 -20.54 19.09 -4.17
N GLU A 104 -20.75 19.16 -5.49
CA GLU A 104 -21.37 18.08 -6.26
C GLU A 104 -20.50 16.81 -6.22
N LYS A 105 -19.16 16.97 -6.25
CA LYS A 105 -18.25 15.84 -6.10
C LYS A 105 -18.27 15.31 -4.67
N ALA A 106 -18.26 16.18 -3.68
CA ALA A 106 -18.36 15.81 -2.26
C ALA A 106 -19.63 14.98 -2.00
N ILE A 107 -20.79 15.43 -2.48
CA ILE A 107 -22.08 14.73 -2.37
C ILE A 107 -21.99 13.31 -2.93
N ARG A 108 -21.33 13.11 -4.07
CA ARG A 108 -21.17 11.77 -4.65
C ARG A 108 -20.42 10.84 -3.70
N TYR A 109 -19.27 11.27 -3.18
CA TYR A 109 -18.45 10.45 -2.29
C TYR A 109 -19.14 10.19 -0.94
N PHE A 110 -19.84 11.19 -0.37
CA PHE A 110 -20.60 11.00 0.86
C PHE A 110 -21.78 10.04 0.68
N ASN A 111 -22.46 10.05 -0.46
CA ASN A 111 -23.51 9.08 -0.76
C ASN A 111 -22.95 7.67 -0.93
N GLU A 112 -21.83 7.52 -1.63
CA GLU A 112 -21.13 6.22 -1.73
C GLU A 112 -20.70 5.70 -0.34
N ALA A 113 -20.23 6.58 0.55
CA ALA A 113 -19.93 6.23 1.93
C ALA A 113 -21.19 5.81 2.71
N LEU A 114 -22.30 6.55 2.55
CA LEU A 114 -23.56 6.27 3.23
C LEU A 114 -24.16 4.91 2.81
N GLU A 115 -24.06 4.54 1.53
CA GLU A 115 -24.50 3.24 1.03
C GLU A 115 -23.71 2.07 1.64
N LEU A 116 -22.45 2.30 1.97
CA LEU A 116 -21.56 1.31 2.60
C LEU A 116 -21.71 1.25 4.13
N CYS A 117 -22.24 2.30 4.75
CA CYS A 117 -22.44 2.40 6.19
C CYS A 117 -23.55 1.46 6.64
N LYS A 118 -23.17 0.29 7.17
CA LYS A 118 -24.11 -0.76 7.61
C LYS A 118 -24.09 -0.92 9.12
N PRO A 119 -25.24 -1.17 9.75
CA PRO A 119 -25.28 -1.42 11.19
C PRO A 119 -24.44 -2.65 11.55
N PRO A 120 -23.63 -2.58 12.63
CA PRO A 120 -22.84 -3.71 13.07
C PRO A 120 -23.74 -4.86 13.53
N LEU A 121 -23.34 -6.10 13.18
CA LEU A 121 -24.08 -7.31 13.60
C LEU A 121 -24.00 -7.53 15.12
N HIS A 122 -22.88 -7.17 15.73
CA HIS A 122 -22.65 -7.24 17.19
C HIS A 122 -21.71 -6.10 17.60
N GLY A 123 -21.98 -5.41 18.72
CA GLY A 123 -21.05 -4.46 19.34
C GLY A 123 -21.46 -2.99 19.22
N GLU A 124 -20.51 -2.12 18.98
CA GLU A 124 -20.57 -0.67 19.17
C GLU A 124 -21.59 0.04 18.27
N ARG A 125 -22.84 0.10 18.70
CA ARG A 125 -23.88 0.87 18.01
C ARG A 125 -23.63 2.38 18.06
N ASP A 126 -22.94 2.85 19.09
CA ASP A 126 -22.67 4.28 19.28
C ASP A 126 -21.72 4.81 18.19
N SER A 127 -20.66 4.07 17.83
CA SER A 127 -19.78 4.43 16.73
C SER A 127 -20.51 4.51 15.39
N TYR A 128 -21.38 3.56 15.10
CA TYR A 128 -22.20 3.54 13.89
C TYR A 128 -23.11 4.78 13.77
N TYR A 129 -23.78 5.17 14.86
CA TYR A 129 -24.61 6.37 14.83
C TYR A 129 -23.80 7.65 14.73
N GLN A 130 -22.59 7.68 15.28
CA GLN A 130 -21.66 8.81 15.08
C GLN A 130 -21.20 8.93 13.64
N GLU A 131 -20.89 7.83 12.96
CA GLU A 131 -20.53 7.80 11.54
C GLU A 131 -21.69 8.29 10.65
N LEU A 132 -22.93 7.81 10.90
CA LEU A 132 -24.12 8.29 10.21
C LEU A 132 -24.33 9.79 10.42
N LEU A 133 -24.23 10.26 11.66
CA LEU A 133 -24.34 11.69 12.00
C LEU A 133 -23.36 12.52 11.18
N MET A 134 -22.08 12.14 11.15
CA MET A 134 -21.06 12.88 10.42
C MET A 134 -21.31 12.89 8.91
N LEU A 135 -21.71 11.75 8.32
CA LEU A 135 -22.07 11.67 6.91
C LEU A 135 -23.25 12.56 6.56
N HIS A 136 -24.29 12.57 7.39
CA HIS A 136 -25.46 13.42 7.19
C HIS A 136 -25.14 14.91 7.37
N LEU A 137 -24.28 15.29 8.32
CA LEU A 137 -23.80 16.68 8.44
C LEU A 137 -23.01 17.11 7.20
N ASN A 138 -22.10 16.29 6.72
CA ASN A 138 -21.32 16.56 5.53
C ASN A 138 -22.21 16.72 4.28
N LEU A 139 -23.25 15.90 4.15
CA LEU A 139 -24.26 16.03 3.11
C LEU A 139 -25.10 17.32 3.28
N CYS A 140 -25.52 17.66 4.51
CA CYS A 140 -26.21 18.92 4.80
C CYS A 140 -25.39 20.12 4.35
N ILE A 141 -24.12 20.20 4.74
CA ILE A 141 -23.20 21.28 4.36
C ILE A 141 -23.03 21.33 2.84
N SER A 142 -22.86 20.18 2.20
CA SER A 142 -22.65 20.13 0.76
C SER A 142 -23.89 20.51 -0.04
N TYR A 143 -25.09 20.06 0.36
CA TYR A 143 -26.35 20.50 -0.25
C TYR A 143 -26.65 21.96 -0.01
N THR A 144 -26.32 22.50 1.18
CA THR A 144 -26.37 23.93 1.46
C THR A 144 -25.44 24.69 0.52
N GLY A 145 -24.26 24.16 0.22
CA GLY A 145 -23.28 24.76 -0.70
C GLY A 145 -23.81 24.96 -2.11
N ILE A 146 -24.67 24.06 -2.60
CA ILE A 146 -25.32 24.12 -3.94
C ILE A 146 -26.75 24.67 -3.90
N ASN A 147 -27.19 25.20 -2.75
CA ASN A 147 -28.52 25.79 -2.50
C ASN A 147 -29.70 24.78 -2.67
N GLU A 148 -29.48 23.51 -2.46
CA GLU A 148 -30.50 22.46 -2.43
C GLU A 148 -31.03 22.29 -0.99
N PHE A 149 -31.73 23.30 -0.49
CA PHE A 149 -32.08 23.47 0.92
C PHE A 149 -33.03 22.38 1.46
N GLU A 150 -34.00 21.90 0.67
CA GLU A 150 -34.87 20.82 1.07
C GLU A 150 -34.11 19.51 1.40
N LYS A 151 -33.05 19.21 0.61
CA LYS A 151 -32.20 18.07 0.87
C LYS A 151 -31.29 18.32 2.08
N ALA A 152 -30.75 19.53 2.19
CA ALA A 152 -29.93 19.92 3.34
C ALA A 152 -30.68 19.78 4.65
N GLU A 153 -31.93 20.29 4.73
CA GLU A 153 -32.80 20.20 5.90
C GLU A 153 -33.14 18.75 6.29
N LYS A 154 -33.40 17.90 5.28
CA LYS A 154 -33.61 16.46 5.52
C LYS A 154 -32.39 15.83 6.18
N HIS A 155 -31.19 16.06 5.63
CA HIS A 155 -29.96 15.51 6.17
C HIS A 155 -29.62 16.08 7.55
N LEU A 156 -29.92 17.36 7.81
CA LEU A 156 -29.78 17.94 9.13
C LEU A 156 -30.71 17.27 10.16
N SER A 157 -31.96 17.02 9.78
CA SER A 157 -32.93 16.33 10.64
C SER A 157 -32.47 14.88 10.97
N ASP A 158 -31.95 14.18 9.98
CA ASP A 158 -31.38 12.84 10.17
C ASP A 158 -30.15 12.89 11.12
N ALA A 159 -29.26 13.89 10.97
CA ALA A 159 -28.11 14.09 11.84
C ALA A 159 -28.53 14.36 13.30
N ILE A 160 -29.54 15.22 13.52
CA ILE A 160 -30.11 15.48 14.84
C ILE A 160 -30.63 14.20 15.48
N LEU A 161 -31.40 13.40 14.73
CA LEU A 161 -31.93 12.12 15.18
C LEU A 161 -30.81 11.16 15.62
N PHE A 162 -29.76 11.00 14.80
CA PHE A 162 -28.65 10.12 15.13
C PHE A 162 -27.84 10.62 16.33
N ASN A 163 -27.72 11.94 16.52
CA ASN A 163 -27.11 12.50 17.71
C ASN A 163 -27.91 12.20 18.99
N GLU A 164 -29.22 12.28 18.94
CA GLU A 164 -30.09 11.90 20.04
C GLU A 164 -29.99 10.41 20.39
N ILE A 165 -29.95 9.54 19.37
CA ILE A 165 -29.78 8.09 19.56
C ILE A 165 -28.42 7.76 20.18
N ALA A 166 -27.33 8.43 19.74
CA ALA A 166 -26.00 8.26 20.29
C ALA A 166 -25.86 8.83 21.72
N GLY A 167 -26.77 9.67 22.16
CA GLY A 167 -26.79 10.25 23.50
C GLY A 167 -25.58 11.13 23.83
N SER A 168 -25.01 11.80 22.81
CA SER A 168 -23.75 12.53 22.95
C SER A 168 -23.92 14.03 22.63
N ASP A 169 -23.55 14.88 23.57
CA ASP A 169 -23.52 16.34 23.35
C ASP A 169 -22.29 16.79 22.55
N LYS A 170 -21.34 15.90 22.26
CA LYS A 170 -20.07 16.24 21.62
C LYS A 170 -20.21 16.87 20.24
N ASN A 171 -21.25 16.49 19.48
CA ASN A 171 -21.46 16.97 18.12
C ASN A 171 -22.49 18.09 18.02
N ARG A 172 -23.02 18.57 19.16
CA ARG A 172 -24.04 19.62 19.20
C ARG A 172 -23.57 20.88 18.45
N PHE A 173 -22.35 21.32 18.70
CA PHE A 173 -21.76 22.47 18.02
C PHE A 173 -21.76 22.34 16.49
N LEU A 174 -21.43 21.15 15.95
CA LEU A 174 -21.43 20.91 14.50
C LEU A 174 -22.83 21.00 13.89
N ILE A 175 -23.83 20.51 14.62
CA ILE A 175 -25.24 20.57 14.20
C ILE A 175 -25.69 22.03 14.17
N ASP A 176 -25.49 22.76 15.25
CA ASP A 176 -25.91 24.17 15.40
C ASP A 176 -25.22 25.08 14.35
N MET A 177 -23.92 24.85 14.11
CA MET A 177 -23.17 25.55 13.06
C MET A 177 -23.69 25.20 11.65
N SER A 178 -23.99 23.93 11.35
CA SER A 178 -24.53 23.55 10.04
C SER A 178 -25.91 24.15 9.80
N GLN A 179 -26.74 24.18 10.83
CA GLN A 179 -28.04 24.84 10.80
C GLN A 179 -27.92 26.36 10.56
N ALA A 180 -27.01 27.01 11.27
CA ALA A 180 -26.78 28.45 11.12
C ALA A 180 -26.31 28.80 9.69
N HIS A 181 -25.40 28.04 9.12
CA HIS A 181 -24.95 28.19 7.73
C HIS A 181 -26.09 28.00 6.73
N MET A 182 -26.94 27.02 6.92
CA MET A 182 -28.09 26.74 6.07
C MET A 182 -29.11 27.92 6.16
N LEU A 183 -29.50 28.32 7.36
CA LEU A 183 -30.43 29.45 7.58
C LEU A 183 -29.92 30.76 6.97
N TRP A 184 -28.63 31.06 7.16
CA TRP A 184 -28.03 32.24 6.53
C TRP A 184 -28.10 32.19 5.00
N LYS A 185 -27.81 31.05 4.40
CA LYS A 185 -27.90 30.87 2.95
C LYS A 185 -29.32 30.98 2.43
N MET A 186 -30.32 30.61 3.22
CA MET A 186 -31.75 30.78 2.92
C MET A 186 -32.22 32.21 3.06
N GLY A 187 -31.40 33.08 3.62
CA GLY A 187 -31.74 34.50 3.89
C GLY A 187 -32.43 34.74 5.24
N ASN A 188 -32.45 33.75 6.13
CA ASN A 188 -33.07 33.82 7.45
C ASN A 188 -32.05 34.31 8.51
N GLU A 189 -31.42 35.47 8.25
CA GLU A 189 -30.35 35.98 9.12
C GLU A 189 -30.80 36.27 10.54
N ASP A 190 -32.05 36.73 10.75
CA ASP A 190 -32.58 37.06 12.08
C ASP A 190 -32.58 35.79 12.98
N GLU A 191 -32.97 34.64 12.48
CA GLU A 191 -32.92 33.38 13.21
C GLU A 191 -31.47 33.01 13.64
N VAL A 192 -30.48 33.25 12.77
CA VAL A 192 -29.08 33.02 13.12
C VAL A 192 -28.61 33.99 14.21
N ARG A 193 -29.06 35.28 14.15
CA ARG A 193 -28.72 36.30 15.16
C ARG A 193 -29.18 35.93 16.55
N ASP A 194 -30.35 35.32 16.67
CA ASP A 194 -30.92 34.87 17.95
C ASP A 194 -30.04 33.80 18.65
N HIS A 195 -29.20 33.06 17.87
CA HIS A 195 -28.33 31.98 18.37
C HIS A 195 -26.84 32.32 18.36
N VAL A 196 -26.43 33.55 18.04
CA VAL A 196 -25.02 33.93 17.91
C VAL A 196 -24.21 33.65 19.18
N GLU A 197 -24.72 33.93 20.37
CA GLU A 197 -24.01 33.73 21.63
C GLU A 197 -23.81 32.23 21.92
N GLU A 198 -24.76 31.34 21.58
CA GLU A 198 -24.65 29.89 21.70
C GLU A 198 -23.58 29.34 20.73
N LEU A 199 -23.54 29.88 19.51
CA LEU A 199 -22.53 29.51 18.52
C LEU A 199 -21.11 29.92 18.94
N VAL A 200 -20.96 31.12 19.55
CA VAL A 200 -19.70 31.62 20.12
C VAL A 200 -19.23 30.70 21.25
N GLU A 201 -20.12 30.37 22.19
CA GLU A 201 -19.80 29.49 23.32
C GLU A 201 -19.40 28.09 22.82
N GLY A 202 -20.17 27.55 21.87
CA GLY A 202 -19.85 26.26 21.24
C GLY A 202 -18.47 26.26 20.55
N ALA A 203 -18.13 27.32 19.82
CA ALA A 203 -16.82 27.45 19.18
C ALA A 203 -15.69 27.53 20.20
N ILE A 204 -15.82 28.35 21.27
CA ILE A 204 -14.79 28.52 22.29
C ILE A 204 -14.56 27.20 23.06
N ASN A 205 -15.62 26.47 23.40
CA ASN A 205 -15.53 25.19 24.11
C ASN A 205 -14.82 24.09 23.29
N ASN A 206 -14.84 24.19 21.96
CA ASN A 206 -14.23 23.22 21.05
C ASN A 206 -12.90 23.67 20.43
N ILE A 207 -12.39 24.85 20.77
CA ILE A 207 -11.24 25.49 20.10
C ILE A 207 -9.94 24.71 20.27
N ASN A 208 -9.80 23.96 21.35
CA ASN A 208 -8.60 23.17 21.65
C ASN A 208 -8.54 21.82 20.91
N SER A 209 -9.50 21.55 20.06
CA SER A 209 -9.54 20.31 19.28
C SER A 209 -9.18 20.57 17.82
N ALA A 210 -8.13 19.87 17.32
CA ALA A 210 -7.77 19.92 15.90
C ALA A 210 -8.91 19.51 14.98
N ASN A 211 -9.86 18.73 15.48
CA ASN A 211 -10.99 18.21 14.71
C ASN A 211 -12.02 19.28 14.33
N TYR A 212 -12.03 20.44 14.99
CA TYR A 212 -13.04 21.48 14.77
C TYR A 212 -12.47 22.79 14.22
N VAL A 213 -11.19 22.82 13.86
CA VAL A 213 -10.51 24.03 13.40
C VAL A 213 -11.18 24.61 12.15
N LEU A 214 -11.49 23.77 11.16
CA LEU A 214 -12.09 24.21 9.90
C LEU A 214 -13.52 24.70 10.11
N GLU A 215 -14.28 24.07 10.97
CA GLU A 215 -15.64 24.43 11.35
C GLU A 215 -15.67 25.78 12.08
N ILE A 216 -14.77 25.99 13.03
CA ILE A 216 -14.63 27.27 13.73
C ILE A 216 -14.29 28.41 12.76
N LEU A 217 -13.39 28.15 11.80
CA LEU A 217 -13.05 29.12 10.76
C LEU A 217 -14.21 29.38 9.81
N SER A 218 -15.02 28.36 9.51
CA SER A 218 -16.25 28.49 8.74
C SER A 218 -17.28 29.40 9.47
N LEU A 219 -17.45 29.17 10.77
CA LEU A 219 -18.30 30.01 11.61
C LEU A 219 -17.80 31.47 11.68
N CYS A 220 -16.49 31.67 11.81
CA CYS A 220 -15.90 33.01 11.72
C CYS A 220 -16.21 33.71 10.37
N ASN A 221 -16.16 32.94 9.25
CA ASN A 221 -16.57 33.52 7.97
C ASN A 221 -18.07 33.88 7.93
N LEU A 222 -18.93 33.07 8.54
CA LEU A 222 -20.36 33.36 8.68
C LEU A 222 -20.58 34.69 9.43
N PHE A 223 -19.96 34.82 10.61
CA PHE A 223 -20.05 36.07 11.40
C PHE A 223 -19.55 37.32 10.63
N MET A 224 -18.46 37.18 9.89
CA MET A 224 -17.96 38.26 9.01
C MET A 224 -18.97 38.67 7.95
N ASN A 225 -19.61 37.68 7.31
CA ASN A 225 -20.60 37.94 6.25
C ASN A 225 -21.89 38.57 6.78
N MET A 226 -22.26 38.25 8.02
CA MET A 226 -23.42 38.81 8.71
C MET A 226 -23.14 40.18 9.37
N GLY A 227 -21.87 40.62 9.42
CA GLY A 227 -21.45 41.81 10.13
C GLY A 227 -21.40 41.67 11.66
N GLU A 228 -21.41 40.43 12.18
CA GLU A 228 -21.32 40.11 13.61
C GLU A 228 -19.87 40.18 14.09
N PHE A 229 -19.26 41.36 14.00
CA PHE A 229 -17.82 41.54 14.27
C PHE A 229 -17.42 41.30 15.73
N ASP A 230 -18.33 41.59 16.68
CA ASP A 230 -18.05 41.32 18.10
C ASP A 230 -18.00 39.82 18.40
N ALA A 231 -18.94 39.04 17.85
CA ALA A 231 -18.95 37.60 17.93
C ALA A 231 -17.71 37.00 17.26
N TRP A 232 -17.40 37.46 16.05
CA TRP A 232 -16.19 37.06 15.32
C TRP A 232 -14.92 37.29 16.17
N LYS A 233 -14.80 38.47 16.79
CA LYS A 233 -13.64 38.87 17.58
C LYS A 233 -13.48 38.01 18.82
N LYS A 234 -14.56 37.64 19.51
CA LYS A 234 -14.53 36.72 20.65
C LYS A 234 -13.92 35.38 20.28
N VAL A 235 -14.31 34.79 19.14
CA VAL A 235 -13.84 33.49 18.68
C VAL A 235 -12.40 33.57 18.18
N ILE A 236 -12.07 34.57 17.35
CA ILE A 236 -10.74 34.60 16.69
C ILE A 236 -9.60 34.90 17.67
N VAL A 237 -9.85 35.63 18.75
CA VAL A 237 -8.85 35.89 19.81
C VAL A 237 -8.48 34.57 20.52
N GLU A 238 -9.47 33.75 20.84
CA GLU A 238 -9.20 32.44 21.45
C GLU A 238 -8.53 31.49 20.46
N TYR A 239 -8.95 31.54 19.19
CA TYR A 239 -8.27 30.75 18.14
C TYR A 239 -6.81 31.17 17.93
N GLU A 240 -6.50 32.47 18.01
CA GLU A 240 -5.14 32.99 17.92
C GLU A 240 -4.26 32.43 19.04
N ARG A 241 -4.79 32.41 20.28
CA ARG A 241 -4.09 31.80 21.42
C ARG A 241 -3.77 30.32 21.16
N PHE A 242 -4.77 29.54 20.74
CA PHE A 242 -4.60 28.16 20.37
C PHE A 242 -3.58 27.97 19.23
N ALA A 243 -3.64 28.75 18.17
CA ALA A 243 -2.73 28.66 17.03
C ALA A 243 -1.27 28.96 17.42
N ILE A 244 -1.05 29.85 18.39
CA ILE A 244 0.29 30.15 18.91
C ILE A 244 0.79 28.99 19.79
N GLU A 245 -0.04 28.51 20.72
CA GLU A 245 0.32 27.44 21.64
C GLU A 245 0.64 26.10 20.96
N THR A 246 -0.02 25.81 19.85
CA THR A 246 0.24 24.59 19.06
C THR A 246 1.48 24.67 18.17
N GLU A 247 2.09 25.85 18.01
CA GLU A 247 3.21 26.11 17.10
C GLU A 247 2.94 25.68 15.63
N ASN A 248 1.66 25.42 15.29
CA ASN A 248 1.27 24.95 13.96
C ASN A 248 1.20 26.14 12.97
N LEU A 249 2.11 26.16 12.00
CA LEU A 249 2.20 27.22 10.99
C LEU A 249 0.94 27.34 10.13
N PHE A 250 0.21 26.25 9.89
CA PHE A 250 -1.05 26.27 9.16
C PHE A 250 -2.12 27.03 9.94
N PHE A 251 -2.28 26.74 11.23
CA PHE A 251 -3.24 27.44 12.10
C PHE A 251 -2.90 28.91 12.26
N GLN A 252 -1.63 29.23 12.52
CA GLN A 252 -1.17 30.61 12.65
C GLN A 252 -1.41 31.41 11.36
N LYS A 253 -1.08 30.83 10.20
CA LYS A 253 -1.29 31.47 8.90
C LYS A 253 -2.77 31.70 8.58
N THR A 254 -3.61 30.76 8.97
CA THR A 254 -5.06 30.88 8.79
C THR A 254 -5.65 31.94 9.70
N CYS A 255 -5.19 32.00 10.96
CA CYS A 255 -5.55 33.09 11.88
C CYS A 255 -5.19 34.47 11.30
N VAL A 256 -3.98 34.64 10.81
CA VAL A 256 -3.54 35.92 10.20
C VAL A 256 -4.40 36.26 8.99
N LYS A 257 -4.79 35.31 8.15
CA LYS A 257 -5.74 35.56 7.04
C LYS A 257 -7.07 36.06 7.53
N MET A 258 -7.58 35.55 8.64
CA MET A 258 -8.85 36.00 9.23
C MET A 258 -8.73 37.44 9.74
N TRP A 259 -7.64 37.77 10.45
CA TRP A 259 -7.35 39.13 10.86
C TRP A 259 -7.20 40.07 9.67
N MET A 260 -6.53 39.68 8.60
CA MET A 260 -6.46 40.48 7.37
C MET A 260 -7.83 40.81 6.77
N LYS A 261 -8.75 39.81 6.76
CA LYS A 261 -10.15 40.07 6.33
C LYS A 261 -10.84 41.09 7.21
N TYR A 262 -10.67 40.96 8.53
CA TYR A 262 -11.24 41.89 9.49
C TYR A 262 -10.73 43.33 9.29
N GLU A 263 -9.41 43.53 9.25
CA GLU A 263 -8.81 44.84 9.07
C GLU A 263 -9.18 45.47 7.71
N SER A 264 -9.29 44.63 6.69
CA SER A 264 -9.82 45.08 5.39
C SER A 264 -11.26 45.56 5.47
N ALA A 265 -12.12 44.86 6.22
CA ALA A 265 -13.53 45.25 6.42
C ALA A 265 -13.65 46.51 7.28
N MET A 266 -12.78 46.72 8.25
CA MET A 266 -12.70 47.90 9.09
C MET A 266 -12.02 49.12 8.40
N GLY A 267 -11.34 48.89 7.27
CA GLY A 267 -10.61 49.93 6.53
C GLY A 267 -9.26 50.32 7.14
N ASP A 268 -8.73 49.56 8.10
CA ASP A 268 -7.42 49.80 8.68
C ASP A 268 -6.31 49.26 7.78
N THR A 269 -5.87 50.11 6.85
CA THR A 269 -4.80 49.76 5.87
C THR A 269 -3.45 49.52 6.54
N GLU A 270 -3.15 50.20 7.64
CA GLU A 270 -1.85 50.05 8.33
C GLU A 270 -1.76 48.67 9.02
N ALA A 271 -2.81 48.31 9.79
CA ALA A 271 -2.89 47.00 10.41
C ALA A 271 -2.89 45.87 9.37
N TYR A 272 -3.67 46.04 8.30
CA TYR A 272 -3.68 45.08 7.16
C TYR A 272 -2.29 44.86 6.59
N ASN A 273 -1.52 45.92 6.30
CA ASN A 273 -0.18 45.82 5.73
C ASN A 273 0.81 45.10 6.68
N LYS A 274 0.72 45.33 7.99
CA LYS A 274 1.52 44.63 9.00
C LYS A 274 1.23 43.13 8.98
N LEU A 275 -0.05 42.76 8.88
CA LEU A 275 -0.48 41.37 8.80
C LEU A 275 -0.03 40.70 7.49
N CYS A 276 0.01 41.43 6.36
CA CYS A 276 0.55 40.93 5.10
C CYS A 276 2.02 40.51 5.22
N VAL A 277 2.85 41.35 5.88
CA VAL A 277 4.26 41.03 6.13
C VAL A 277 4.40 39.81 7.04
N TYR A 278 3.60 39.75 8.10
CA TYR A 278 3.61 38.60 9.00
C TYR A 278 3.18 37.30 8.30
N TYR A 279 2.11 37.37 7.50
CA TYR A 279 1.65 36.25 6.68
C TYR A 279 2.74 35.74 5.72
N ALA A 280 3.43 36.65 5.04
CA ALA A 280 4.53 36.31 4.13
C ALA A 280 5.66 35.57 4.85
N ASN A 281 6.00 36.00 6.09
CA ASN A 281 7.01 35.33 6.91
C ASN A 281 6.56 33.90 7.31
N LEU A 282 5.32 33.73 7.81
CA LEU A 282 4.76 32.42 8.14
C LEU A 282 4.70 31.49 6.92
N HIS A 283 4.32 32.03 5.76
CA HIS A 283 4.30 31.27 4.52
C HIS A 283 5.72 30.80 4.11
N SER A 284 6.72 31.68 4.22
CA SER A 284 8.11 31.31 3.95
C SER A 284 8.61 30.22 4.89
N MET A 285 8.25 30.27 6.17
CA MET A 285 8.59 29.23 7.14
C MET A 285 7.91 27.89 6.78
N GLN A 286 6.63 27.90 6.44
CA GLN A 286 5.90 26.71 6.03
C GLN A 286 6.50 26.07 4.77
N VAL A 287 6.84 26.85 3.75
CA VAL A 287 7.51 26.35 2.52
C VAL A 287 8.85 25.70 2.84
N LYS A 288 9.66 26.34 3.71
CA LYS A 288 10.95 25.74 4.13
C LYS A 288 10.77 24.39 4.83
N GLU A 289 9.77 24.30 5.69
CA GLU A 289 9.46 23.04 6.37
C GLU A 289 8.99 21.96 5.40
N GLN A 290 8.12 22.30 4.43
CA GLN A 290 7.70 21.39 3.38
C GLN A 290 8.87 20.91 2.51
N ILE A 291 9.80 21.80 2.12
CA ILE A 291 11.01 21.43 1.37
C ILE A 291 11.86 20.45 2.18
N LYS A 292 12.05 20.70 3.48
CA LYS A 292 12.81 19.81 4.35
C LYS A 292 12.15 18.40 4.41
N ARG A 293 10.84 18.34 4.62
CA ARG A 293 10.09 17.06 4.64
C ARG A 293 10.21 16.32 3.32
N LEU A 294 10.11 17.03 2.21
CA LEU A 294 10.29 16.43 0.88
C LEU A 294 11.69 15.83 0.73
N GLY A 295 12.72 16.53 1.19
CA GLY A 295 14.10 16.01 1.23
C GLY A 295 14.21 14.72 2.04
N ASP A 296 13.69 14.72 3.27
CA ASP A 296 13.70 13.55 4.15
C ASP A 296 12.97 12.35 3.50
N THR A 297 11.85 12.62 2.81
CA THR A 297 11.07 11.59 2.09
C THR A 297 11.83 11.02 0.89
N ILE A 298 12.53 11.87 0.13
CA ILE A 298 13.39 11.44 -1.00
C ILE A 298 14.51 10.54 -0.48
N ASP A 299 15.20 10.96 0.58
CA ASP A 299 16.30 10.19 1.16
C ASP A 299 15.82 8.81 1.63
N LEU A 300 14.66 8.74 2.29
CA LEU A 300 14.08 7.48 2.73
C LEU A 300 13.72 6.57 1.56
N LYS A 301 13.10 7.11 0.50
CA LYS A 301 12.76 6.34 -0.71
C LYS A 301 14.01 5.80 -1.41
N LEU A 302 15.08 6.60 -1.49
CA LEU A 302 16.35 6.15 -2.08
C LEU A 302 16.97 5.02 -1.25
N GLN A 303 17.00 5.12 0.08
CA GLN A 303 17.50 4.05 0.97
C GLN A 303 16.70 2.76 0.82
N LEU A 304 15.38 2.85 0.71
CA LEU A 304 14.51 1.68 0.47
C LEU A 304 14.82 1.02 -0.86
N GLN A 305 14.98 1.80 -1.94
CA GLN A 305 15.34 1.27 -3.26
C GLN A 305 16.71 0.58 -3.25
N GLU A 306 17.69 1.18 -2.58
CA GLU A 306 19.01 0.58 -2.45
C GLU A 306 18.98 -0.73 -1.66
N THR A 307 18.23 -0.76 -0.56
CA THR A 307 18.03 -1.97 0.25
C THR A 307 17.33 -3.07 -0.56
N GLU A 308 16.30 -2.74 -1.34
CA GLU A 308 15.63 -3.70 -2.22
C GLU A 308 16.53 -4.20 -3.34
N TYR A 309 17.34 -3.32 -3.93
CA TYR A 309 18.32 -3.69 -4.95
C TYR A 309 19.33 -4.68 -4.40
N GLU A 310 19.93 -4.40 -3.23
CA GLU A 310 20.88 -5.31 -2.58
C GLU A 310 20.22 -6.63 -2.18
N ARG A 311 18.96 -6.61 -1.71
CA ARG A 311 18.19 -7.83 -1.44
C ARG A 311 17.98 -8.66 -2.70
N ARG A 312 17.55 -8.05 -3.82
CA ARG A 312 17.36 -8.73 -5.11
C ARG A 312 18.68 -9.32 -5.62
N LYS A 313 19.77 -8.58 -5.48
CA LYS A 313 21.12 -9.04 -5.85
C LYS A 313 21.55 -10.23 -5.00
N ALA A 314 21.37 -10.16 -3.68
CA ALA A 314 21.67 -11.28 -2.78
C ALA A 314 20.82 -12.54 -3.09
N VAL A 315 19.53 -12.37 -3.36
CA VAL A 315 18.64 -13.45 -3.79
C VAL A 315 19.12 -14.06 -5.12
N ARG A 316 19.49 -13.22 -6.10
CA ARG A 316 20.00 -13.69 -7.39
C ARG A 316 21.30 -14.48 -7.23
N LEU A 317 22.24 -14.02 -6.42
CA LEU A 317 23.50 -14.73 -6.12
C LEU A 317 23.25 -16.06 -5.41
N ASN A 318 22.24 -16.13 -4.52
CA ASN A 318 21.90 -17.33 -3.78
C ASN A 318 21.17 -18.40 -4.62
N TYR A 319 20.49 -18.01 -5.71
CA TYR A 319 19.65 -18.91 -6.51
C TYR A 319 20.14 -19.16 -7.93
N THR A 320 21.23 -18.51 -8.36
CA THR A 320 21.73 -18.63 -9.74
C THR A 320 23.12 -19.26 -9.73
N ASP A 321 23.36 -20.18 -10.66
CA ASP A 321 24.71 -20.67 -10.96
C ASP A 321 25.48 -19.62 -11.77
N MET A 322 26.63 -19.20 -11.29
CA MET A 322 27.41 -18.10 -11.87
C MET A 322 28.04 -18.43 -13.21
N LEU A 323 28.26 -19.71 -13.51
CA LEU A 323 28.85 -20.14 -14.78
C LEU A 323 27.83 -20.18 -15.90
N THR A 324 26.70 -20.82 -15.65
CA THR A 324 25.70 -21.15 -16.68
C THR A 324 24.53 -20.17 -16.71
N GLY A 325 24.33 -19.38 -15.63
CA GLY A 325 23.18 -18.50 -15.47
C GLY A 325 21.87 -19.22 -15.15
N MET A 326 21.86 -20.55 -15.10
CA MET A 326 20.70 -21.37 -14.70
C MET A 326 20.41 -21.25 -13.19
N GLY A 327 19.26 -21.74 -12.76
CA GLY A 327 19.02 -21.94 -11.32
C GLY A 327 20.04 -22.90 -10.73
N ASN A 328 20.45 -22.65 -9.48
CA ASN A 328 21.31 -23.59 -8.75
C ASN A 328 20.48 -24.59 -7.91
N LYS A 329 21.14 -25.44 -7.15
CA LYS A 329 20.51 -26.42 -6.24
C LYS A 329 19.47 -25.82 -5.30
N PHE A 330 19.76 -24.64 -4.73
CA PHE A 330 18.84 -23.98 -3.80
C PHE A 330 17.59 -23.48 -4.51
N LYS A 331 17.74 -22.94 -5.72
CA LYS A 331 16.59 -22.54 -6.55
C LYS A 331 15.74 -23.74 -6.93
N MET A 332 16.35 -24.84 -7.36
CA MET A 332 15.65 -26.07 -7.74
C MET A 332 14.74 -26.57 -6.60
N ARG A 333 15.29 -26.64 -5.39
CA ARG A 333 14.52 -27.07 -4.21
C ARG A 333 13.37 -26.11 -3.89
N ASN A 334 13.63 -24.81 -3.87
CA ASN A 334 12.61 -23.79 -3.61
C ASN A 334 11.49 -23.79 -4.66
N ASP A 335 11.83 -23.98 -5.94
CA ASP A 335 10.84 -24.01 -7.01
C ASP A 335 9.99 -25.30 -6.93
N PHE A 336 10.59 -26.43 -6.54
CA PHE A 336 9.85 -27.67 -6.28
C PHE A 336 8.87 -27.50 -5.11
N GLU A 337 9.31 -26.95 -3.98
CA GLU A 337 8.46 -26.71 -2.80
C GLU A 337 7.26 -25.81 -3.16
N LYS A 338 7.46 -24.78 -4.01
CA LYS A 338 6.38 -23.93 -4.51
C LYS A 338 5.40 -24.66 -5.42
N LEU A 339 5.88 -25.55 -6.28
CA LEU A 339 5.03 -26.37 -7.14
C LEU A 339 4.15 -27.31 -6.30
N VAL A 340 4.72 -27.95 -5.29
CA VAL A 340 3.98 -28.79 -4.35
C VAL A 340 2.91 -28.00 -3.62
N SER A 341 3.24 -26.82 -3.09
CA SER A 341 2.27 -25.97 -2.39
C SER A 341 1.11 -25.56 -3.28
N LYS A 342 1.37 -25.23 -4.55
CA LYS A 342 0.33 -24.88 -5.53
C LYS A 342 -0.56 -26.08 -5.90
N ASN A 343 -0.02 -27.29 -5.87
CA ASN A 343 -0.76 -28.51 -6.20
C ASN A 343 -1.62 -29.05 -5.06
N GLN A 344 -1.44 -28.58 -3.81
CA GLN A 344 -2.27 -28.98 -2.67
C GLN A 344 -3.73 -28.50 -2.81
N ASP A 345 -3.95 -27.37 -3.48
CA ASP A 345 -5.28 -26.73 -3.63
C ASP A 345 -5.97 -27.06 -4.97
N SER A 346 -5.34 -27.88 -5.84
CA SER A 346 -5.88 -28.27 -7.15
C SER A 346 -5.83 -29.77 -7.38
N ASP A 347 -6.61 -30.29 -8.35
CA ASP A 347 -6.49 -31.68 -8.83
C ASP A 347 -5.08 -31.87 -9.46
N GLY A 348 -4.11 -32.21 -8.62
CA GLY A 348 -2.69 -32.32 -8.78
C GLY A 348 -2.14 -32.28 -10.21
N ALA A 349 -1.40 -31.23 -10.55
CA ALA A 349 -0.64 -31.21 -11.78
C ALA A 349 0.59 -32.09 -11.60
N GLY A 350 0.74 -33.14 -12.44
CA GLY A 350 1.91 -33.96 -12.47
C GLY A 350 3.14 -33.21 -12.94
N ILE A 351 4.31 -33.69 -12.57
CA ILE A 351 5.59 -33.14 -13.01
C ILE A 351 6.48 -34.26 -13.57
N THR A 352 7.43 -33.91 -14.43
CA THR A 352 8.54 -34.77 -14.78
C THR A 352 9.84 -34.18 -14.23
N PHE A 353 10.58 -34.97 -13.47
CA PHE A 353 11.89 -34.63 -12.93
C PHE A 353 12.97 -35.28 -13.78
N GLY A 354 13.86 -34.49 -14.35
CA GLY A 354 14.89 -34.97 -15.28
C GLY A 354 16.30 -34.63 -14.83
N VAL A 355 17.26 -35.41 -15.30
CA VAL A 355 18.72 -35.17 -15.18
C VAL A 355 19.40 -35.35 -16.53
N VAL A 356 20.34 -34.49 -16.84
CA VAL A 356 21.20 -34.50 -18.02
C VAL A 356 22.64 -34.43 -17.54
N ASP A 357 23.46 -35.36 -17.97
CA ASP A 357 24.86 -35.48 -17.54
C ASP A 357 25.76 -35.67 -18.76
N ILE A 358 26.88 -34.95 -18.80
CA ILE A 358 27.84 -35.03 -19.92
C ILE A 358 28.71 -36.25 -19.79
N ASP A 359 28.67 -37.09 -20.81
CA ASP A 359 29.43 -38.36 -20.84
C ASP A 359 30.95 -38.12 -20.82
N PHE A 360 31.62 -38.69 -19.85
CA PHE A 360 33.09 -38.64 -19.65
C PHE A 360 33.63 -37.19 -19.50
N PHE A 361 32.86 -36.26 -18.99
CA PHE A 361 33.24 -34.83 -18.85
C PHE A 361 34.54 -34.61 -18.09
N LYS A 362 34.84 -35.43 -17.09
CA LYS A 362 36.09 -35.36 -16.35
C LYS A 362 37.31 -35.72 -17.24
N SER A 363 37.14 -36.62 -18.20
CA SER A 363 38.16 -36.91 -19.21
C SER A 363 38.30 -35.82 -20.24
N PHE A 364 37.17 -35.25 -20.67
CA PHE A 364 37.15 -34.11 -21.55
C PHE A 364 37.91 -32.92 -20.97
N ASN A 365 37.64 -32.53 -19.71
CA ASN A 365 38.35 -31.47 -19.02
C ASN A 365 39.85 -31.70 -18.86
N ARG A 366 40.27 -32.93 -18.71
CA ARG A 366 41.71 -33.29 -18.66
C ARG A 366 42.43 -33.05 -19.99
N ASN A 367 41.77 -33.33 -21.10
CA ASN A 367 42.36 -33.22 -22.43
C ASN A 367 42.23 -31.81 -23.03
N SER A 368 41.03 -31.25 -22.93
CA SER A 368 40.68 -29.97 -23.60
C SER A 368 40.84 -28.75 -22.68
N GLY A 369 41.07 -28.95 -21.38
CA GLY A 369 41.24 -27.87 -20.39
C GLY A 369 39.94 -27.37 -19.82
N ARG A 370 40.01 -26.77 -18.64
CA ARG A 370 38.86 -26.28 -17.85
C ARG A 370 38.05 -25.19 -18.55
N VAL A 371 38.76 -24.26 -19.26
CA VAL A 371 38.09 -23.17 -19.98
C VAL A 371 37.18 -23.69 -21.08
N THR A 372 37.62 -24.74 -21.78
CA THR A 372 36.81 -25.40 -22.80
C THR A 372 35.61 -26.13 -22.19
N GLY A 373 35.82 -26.78 -21.03
CA GLY A 373 34.75 -27.41 -20.27
C GLY A 373 33.71 -26.41 -19.81
N ASP A 374 34.10 -25.25 -19.30
CA ASP A 374 33.20 -24.20 -18.90
C ASP A 374 32.38 -23.66 -20.09
N ALA A 375 32.98 -23.58 -21.29
CA ALA A 375 32.26 -23.20 -22.50
C ALA A 375 31.22 -24.26 -22.91
N VAL A 376 31.54 -25.55 -22.76
CA VAL A 376 30.62 -26.66 -22.98
C VAL A 376 29.44 -26.63 -22.02
N LEU A 377 29.68 -26.37 -20.75
CA LEU A 377 28.61 -26.24 -19.75
C LEU A 377 27.65 -25.08 -20.07
N LYS A 378 28.17 -23.95 -20.53
CA LYS A 378 27.33 -22.82 -21.01
C LYS A 378 26.53 -23.18 -22.25
N GLU A 379 27.13 -23.84 -23.19
CA GLU A 379 26.45 -24.28 -24.41
C GLU A 379 25.32 -25.28 -24.09
N LEU A 380 25.58 -26.29 -23.29
CA LEU A 380 24.59 -27.26 -22.86
C LEU A 380 23.45 -26.60 -22.06
N SER A 381 23.77 -25.64 -21.20
CA SER A 381 22.76 -24.87 -20.48
C SER A 381 21.80 -24.11 -21.42
N SER A 382 22.33 -23.52 -22.48
CA SER A 382 21.52 -22.85 -23.50
C SER A 382 20.62 -23.84 -24.25
N ILE A 383 21.16 -24.97 -24.65
CA ILE A 383 20.41 -26.05 -25.33
C ILE A 383 19.28 -26.57 -24.44
N ILE A 384 19.55 -26.86 -23.16
CA ILE A 384 18.52 -27.30 -22.20
C ILE A 384 17.41 -26.25 -22.09
N ASN A 385 17.76 -24.99 -21.82
CA ASN A 385 16.77 -23.93 -21.66
C ASN A 385 15.90 -23.73 -22.91
N GLU A 386 16.50 -23.83 -24.10
CA GLU A 386 15.77 -23.74 -25.36
C GLU A 386 14.85 -24.94 -25.58
N SER A 387 15.28 -26.15 -25.18
CA SER A 387 14.51 -27.38 -25.34
C SER A 387 13.28 -27.43 -24.43
N ILE A 388 13.40 -26.91 -23.21
CA ILE A 388 12.29 -26.93 -22.23
C ILE A 388 11.34 -25.73 -22.37
N LYS A 389 11.82 -24.56 -22.86
CA LYS A 389 11.04 -23.32 -23.04
C LYS A 389 10.06 -23.07 -21.87
N ASP A 390 8.77 -22.87 -22.21
CA ASP A 390 7.71 -22.59 -21.26
C ASP A 390 7.19 -23.84 -20.50
N LYS A 391 7.76 -25.02 -20.76
CA LYS A 391 7.29 -26.29 -20.16
C LYS A 391 7.93 -26.62 -18.82
N GLY A 392 8.99 -25.89 -18.43
CA GLY A 392 9.67 -26.17 -17.18
C GLY A 392 10.86 -25.27 -16.91
N MET A 393 11.68 -25.70 -15.98
CA MET A 393 12.90 -24.99 -15.57
C MET A 393 14.09 -25.91 -15.50
N GLY A 394 15.25 -25.42 -15.95
CA GLY A 394 16.53 -26.11 -15.88
C GLY A 394 17.43 -25.52 -14.77
N TYR A 395 18.23 -26.40 -14.19
CA TYR A 395 19.13 -26.10 -13.08
C TYR A 395 20.50 -26.70 -13.32
N HIS A 396 21.54 -25.94 -12.99
CA HIS A 396 22.90 -26.47 -12.93
C HIS A 396 23.24 -26.82 -11.48
N PHE A 397 23.46 -28.09 -11.21
CA PHE A 397 23.57 -28.57 -9.83
C PHE A 397 25.03 -28.64 -9.36
N TYR A 398 25.85 -29.39 -10.08
CA TYR A 398 27.26 -29.58 -9.75
C TYR A 398 28.02 -30.22 -10.91
N GLY A 399 29.17 -29.67 -11.27
CA GLY A 399 30.06 -30.27 -12.27
C GLY A 399 29.46 -30.38 -13.67
N ASP A 400 29.07 -31.58 -14.10
CA ASP A 400 28.46 -31.93 -15.38
C ASP A 400 26.96 -32.25 -15.30
N GLU A 401 26.36 -32.12 -14.11
CA GLU A 401 24.97 -32.50 -13.85
C GLU A 401 24.01 -31.32 -13.97
N PHE A 402 23.04 -31.44 -14.86
CA PHE A 402 21.93 -30.50 -15.02
C PHE A 402 20.63 -31.19 -14.65
N TYR A 403 19.79 -30.52 -13.88
CA TYR A 403 18.46 -31.01 -13.51
C TYR A 403 17.37 -30.20 -14.20
N ILE A 404 16.24 -30.86 -14.44
CA ILE A 404 15.09 -30.28 -15.14
C ILE A 404 13.82 -30.61 -14.34
N ILE A 405 12.96 -29.62 -14.13
CA ILE A 405 11.60 -29.83 -13.63
C ILE A 405 10.64 -29.37 -14.72
N LEU A 406 9.89 -30.31 -15.31
CA LEU A 406 8.84 -30.01 -16.29
C LEU A 406 7.48 -30.05 -15.59
N GLN A 407 6.62 -29.11 -15.93
CA GLN A 407 5.19 -29.13 -15.57
C GLN A 407 4.41 -29.87 -16.67
N GLU A 408 4.87 -31.07 -16.99
CA GLU A 408 4.40 -31.89 -18.08
C GLU A 408 4.63 -33.38 -17.73
N THR A 409 3.66 -34.20 -18.06
CA THR A 409 3.71 -35.66 -17.81
C THR A 409 3.53 -36.52 -19.07
N ASP A 410 3.25 -35.86 -20.21
CA ASP A 410 3.14 -36.54 -21.49
C ASP A 410 4.50 -37.06 -21.95
N GLU A 411 4.59 -38.43 -22.07
CA GLU A 411 5.84 -39.13 -22.40
C GLU A 411 6.37 -38.69 -23.78
N ASP A 412 5.53 -38.42 -24.75
CA ASP A 412 5.95 -38.00 -26.09
C ASP A 412 6.56 -36.59 -26.06
N ILE A 413 6.03 -35.70 -25.21
CA ILE A 413 6.60 -34.36 -25.01
C ILE A 413 7.97 -34.46 -24.32
N VAL A 414 8.08 -35.25 -23.27
CA VAL A 414 9.35 -35.46 -22.56
C VAL A 414 10.39 -36.10 -23.48
N LYS A 415 9.99 -37.06 -24.28
CA LYS A 415 10.83 -37.72 -25.29
C LYS A 415 11.33 -36.70 -26.34
N ASN A 416 10.48 -35.85 -26.84
CA ASN A 416 10.88 -34.81 -27.79
C ASN A 416 11.90 -33.84 -27.18
N ILE A 417 11.75 -33.47 -25.90
CA ILE A 417 12.73 -32.64 -25.19
C ILE A 417 14.06 -33.35 -25.06
N ALA A 418 14.06 -34.62 -24.59
CA ALA A 418 15.28 -35.40 -24.42
C ALA A 418 16.03 -35.59 -25.74
N GLU A 419 15.31 -35.91 -26.82
CA GLU A 419 15.89 -36.08 -28.14
C GLU A 419 16.42 -34.77 -28.72
N HIS A 420 15.69 -33.64 -28.49
CA HIS A 420 16.15 -32.34 -28.94
C HIS A 420 17.46 -31.93 -28.27
N ILE A 421 17.60 -32.12 -26.96
CA ILE A 421 18.84 -31.83 -26.22
C ILE A 421 20.00 -32.64 -26.82
N ARG A 422 19.79 -33.94 -27.05
CA ARG A 422 20.80 -34.83 -27.61
C ARG A 422 21.24 -34.43 -29.02
N LEU A 423 20.27 -34.13 -29.89
CA LEU A 423 20.53 -33.75 -31.28
C LEU A 423 21.18 -32.38 -31.41
N GLU A 424 20.73 -31.37 -30.63
CA GLU A 424 21.34 -30.04 -30.66
C GLU A 424 22.80 -30.06 -30.15
N LEU A 425 23.09 -30.84 -29.13
CA LEU A 425 24.48 -31.04 -28.70
C LEU A 425 25.31 -31.74 -29.78
N ALA A 426 24.81 -32.80 -30.41
CA ALA A 426 25.50 -33.49 -31.49
C ALA A 426 25.80 -32.58 -32.69
N LYS A 427 24.90 -31.67 -33.04
CA LYS A 427 25.12 -30.67 -34.10
C LYS A 427 26.32 -29.75 -33.85
N LYS A 428 26.70 -29.54 -32.57
CA LYS A 428 27.86 -28.70 -32.22
C LYS A 428 29.19 -29.34 -32.55
N GLN A 429 29.22 -30.66 -32.81
CA GLN A 429 30.42 -31.44 -33.23
C GLN A 429 31.65 -31.14 -32.33
N ILE A 430 31.43 -31.10 -31.02
CA ILE A 430 32.50 -30.85 -30.04
C ILE A 430 33.32 -32.13 -29.89
N LEU A 431 34.56 -32.15 -30.40
CA LEU A 431 35.45 -33.29 -30.36
C LEU A 431 35.76 -33.75 -28.92
N HIS A 432 35.64 -35.05 -28.64
CA HIS A 432 35.94 -35.67 -27.37
C HIS A 432 36.84 -36.88 -27.55
N GLU A 433 38.11 -36.66 -27.90
CA GLU A 433 39.10 -37.69 -28.26
C GLU A 433 39.26 -38.81 -27.21
N SER A 434 38.96 -38.54 -25.95
CA SER A 434 39.05 -39.53 -24.87
C SER A 434 37.73 -40.20 -24.53
N SER A 435 36.65 -39.95 -25.27
CA SER A 435 35.37 -40.63 -25.09
C SER A 435 35.48 -42.10 -25.59
N LYS A 436 34.69 -42.96 -24.92
CA LYS A 436 34.57 -44.38 -25.31
C LYS A 436 33.25 -44.68 -25.99
N VAL A 437 32.43 -43.63 -26.24
CA VAL A 437 31.08 -43.75 -26.77
C VAL A 437 30.98 -43.22 -28.20
N ASP A 438 31.51 -42.01 -28.41
CA ASP A 438 31.45 -41.30 -29.69
C ASP A 438 32.69 -40.42 -29.82
N GLU A 439 33.08 -40.05 -31.05
CA GLU A 439 34.18 -39.09 -31.28
C GLU A 439 33.78 -37.64 -30.86
N TYR A 440 32.48 -37.37 -30.69
CA TYR A 440 31.94 -36.12 -30.23
C TYR A 440 31.39 -36.22 -28.82
N LEU A 441 31.20 -35.07 -28.18
CA LEU A 441 30.65 -34.97 -26.84
C LEU A 441 29.18 -35.44 -26.84
N THR A 442 28.82 -36.31 -25.88
CA THR A 442 27.48 -36.83 -25.73
C THR A 442 26.92 -36.60 -24.34
N VAL A 443 25.64 -36.82 -24.16
CA VAL A 443 24.95 -36.74 -22.87
C VAL A 443 24.12 -37.99 -22.61
N SER A 444 24.09 -38.39 -21.35
CA SER A 444 23.15 -39.37 -20.82
C SER A 444 22.05 -38.65 -20.04
N GLN A 445 20.80 -39.10 -20.22
CA GLN A 445 19.65 -38.42 -19.63
C GLN A 445 18.70 -39.42 -18.97
N ALA A 446 18.06 -38.98 -17.90
CA ALA A 446 17.01 -39.76 -17.24
C ALA A 446 15.84 -38.83 -16.85
N TYR A 447 14.62 -39.33 -16.95
CA TYR A 447 13.41 -38.63 -16.61
C TYR A 447 12.48 -39.53 -15.81
N VAL A 448 11.92 -39.02 -14.73
CA VAL A 448 10.95 -39.69 -13.87
C VAL A 448 9.68 -38.85 -13.82
N THR A 449 8.58 -39.46 -14.27
CA THR A 449 7.29 -38.83 -14.29
C THR A 449 6.51 -39.13 -13.01
N ALA A 450 6.06 -38.12 -12.32
CA ALA A 450 5.20 -38.18 -11.14
C ALA A 450 3.85 -37.53 -11.44
N PRO A 451 2.78 -38.30 -11.61
CA PRO A 451 1.47 -37.78 -12.03
C PRO A 451 0.78 -36.93 -10.95
N ASP A 452 1.17 -37.09 -9.69
CA ASP A 452 0.59 -36.38 -8.55
C ASP A 452 1.65 -36.14 -7.48
N VAL A 453 2.08 -34.90 -7.31
CA VAL A 453 3.12 -34.51 -6.32
C VAL A 453 2.49 -33.54 -5.32
N LYS A 454 2.27 -34.03 -4.08
CA LYS A 454 1.55 -33.28 -3.02
C LYS A 454 2.36 -33.00 -1.77
N VAL A 455 3.49 -33.65 -1.58
CA VAL A 455 4.32 -33.53 -0.37
C VAL A 455 5.77 -33.18 -0.68
N PRO A 456 6.40 -32.28 0.09
CA PRO A 456 7.79 -31.86 -0.14
C PRO A 456 8.81 -33.00 -0.08
N ASP A 457 8.54 -34.08 0.70
CA ASP A 457 9.43 -35.22 0.86
C ASP A 457 9.57 -36.06 -0.42
N GLU A 458 8.67 -35.89 -1.39
CA GLU A 458 8.76 -36.54 -2.71
C GLU A 458 9.96 -36.03 -3.51
N PHE A 459 10.48 -34.83 -3.24
CA PHE A 459 11.71 -34.36 -3.87
C PHE A 459 12.87 -35.30 -3.69
N SER A 460 13.11 -35.78 -2.47
CA SER A 460 14.21 -36.70 -2.18
C SER A 460 14.05 -38.04 -2.85
N LYS A 461 12.81 -38.52 -3.01
CA LYS A 461 12.51 -39.79 -3.72
C LYS A 461 12.75 -39.63 -5.21
N LEU A 462 12.20 -38.58 -5.84
CA LEU A 462 12.39 -38.30 -7.26
C LEU A 462 13.85 -38.09 -7.61
N PHE A 463 14.57 -37.35 -6.79
CA PHE A 463 15.99 -37.11 -6.94
C PHE A 463 16.77 -38.43 -6.95
N LYS A 464 16.54 -39.32 -5.97
CA LYS A 464 17.17 -40.63 -5.88
C LYS A 464 16.79 -41.52 -7.06
N THR A 465 15.53 -41.57 -7.44
CA THR A 465 15.05 -42.41 -8.54
C THR A 465 15.65 -41.98 -9.88
N VAL A 466 15.73 -40.66 -10.15
CA VAL A 466 16.29 -40.18 -11.41
C VAL A 466 17.78 -40.48 -11.53
N ASP A 467 18.53 -40.42 -10.42
CA ASP A 467 19.95 -40.79 -10.38
C ASP A 467 20.15 -42.31 -10.62
N GLU A 468 19.28 -43.16 -10.03
CA GLU A 468 19.31 -44.63 -10.30
C GLU A 468 19.03 -44.91 -11.78
N VAL A 469 18.04 -44.22 -12.39
CA VAL A 469 17.72 -44.36 -13.82
C VAL A 469 18.87 -43.84 -14.70
N LEU A 470 19.53 -42.75 -14.35
CA LEU A 470 20.70 -42.23 -15.06
C LEU A 470 21.85 -43.20 -15.05
N ASN A 471 22.12 -43.83 -13.89
CA ASN A 471 23.17 -44.83 -13.77
C ASN A 471 22.88 -46.04 -14.68
N ASP A 472 21.64 -46.53 -14.78
CA ASP A 472 21.25 -47.58 -15.71
C ASP A 472 21.53 -47.19 -17.18
N VAL A 473 21.25 -45.93 -17.57
CA VAL A 473 21.58 -45.38 -18.90
C VAL A 473 23.10 -45.43 -19.13
N LYS A 474 23.88 -44.96 -18.14
CA LYS A 474 25.36 -44.94 -18.23
C LYS A 474 25.96 -46.31 -18.33
N GLU A 475 25.42 -47.32 -17.63
CA GLU A 475 25.88 -48.73 -17.69
C GLU A 475 25.53 -49.41 -19.03
N LYS A 476 24.41 -49.03 -19.66
CA LYS A 476 23.94 -49.61 -20.93
C LYS A 476 24.58 -49.02 -22.19
N GLY A 477 25.53 -48.11 -22.04
CA GLY A 477 26.31 -47.60 -23.16
C GLY A 477 26.32 -46.09 -23.34
N ARG A 478 25.66 -45.34 -22.48
CA ARG A 478 25.58 -43.83 -22.54
C ARG A 478 24.91 -43.28 -23.81
N ASN A 479 25.07 -42.00 -24.09
CA ASN A 479 24.50 -41.31 -25.26
C ASN A 479 23.03 -41.66 -25.53
N ALA A 480 22.23 -41.74 -24.48
CA ALA A 480 20.85 -42.20 -24.53
C ALA A 480 20.03 -41.51 -23.44
N TYR A 481 18.72 -41.68 -23.52
CA TYR A 481 17.82 -41.26 -22.46
C TYR A 481 16.89 -42.41 -22.03
N LYS A 482 16.34 -42.29 -20.83
CA LYS A 482 15.32 -43.20 -20.30
C LYS A 482 14.25 -42.40 -19.56
N ILE A 483 12.97 -42.71 -19.84
CA ILE A 483 11.80 -42.15 -19.18
C ILE A 483 11.14 -43.27 -18.37
N VAL A 484 10.71 -42.96 -17.13
CA VAL A 484 10.07 -43.90 -16.21
C VAL A 484 8.88 -43.24 -15.51
#